data_7c7c7c9ad7bde222fadd285879a531ac
#
_entry.id   7c7c7c9ad7bde222fadd285879a531ac
#
_cell.length_a   1.000
_cell.length_b   1.000
_cell.length_c   1.000
_cell.angle_alpha   90.00
_cell.angle_beta   90.00
_cell.angle_gamma   90.00
#
_symmetry.space_group_name_H-M   'P 1'
#
loop_
_entity.id
_entity.type
_entity.pdbx_description
1 polymer ?
#
loop_
_entity_poly.entity_id
_entity_poly.type
_entity_poly.pdbx_seq_one_letter_code
_entity_poly.pdbx_strand_id
1 'polypeptide(L)'
;MNSRILSLAAAALSLAASTVQADEWSANFAASNNYIWRGLTQSINESAISGGIDFASDSGFYAGTWASNVSYAADDVYSYEHDLYAGFAGEASGISYDLGYLYYNYDAEAEFDFGELYGSIGIGPFTFGLNVLANTEADEGPGQDFGFGEATYFYTDYSTTIGNGVDLGFHIGHHKGDFSEAFNGVPGDYTDYNVSIGKDGFSFMITSTNLDDAGPDALDNDDIKFVVGYSLDIEL
;
A
#
# COMPACT_ATOMS: atom_id res chain seq x y z
N MET A 1 -4.97 -10.26 24.42
CA MET A 1 -4.11 -9.05 24.31
C MET A 1 -3.62 -9.08 22.90
N ASN A 2 -4.38 -8.44 22.00
CA ASN A 2 -4.18 -8.55 20.55
C ASN A 2 -3.16 -7.48 20.14
N SER A 3 -1.99 -7.93 19.68
CA SER A 3 -1.00 -7.03 19.08
C SER A 3 -1.51 -6.61 17.70
N ARG A 4 -1.95 -5.38 17.56
CA ARG A 4 -2.23 -4.77 16.28
C ARG A 4 -0.90 -4.36 15.67
N ILE A 5 -0.52 -4.99 14.56
CA ILE A 5 0.69 -4.66 13.83
C ILE A 5 0.33 -3.47 12.95
N LEU A 6 0.80 -2.27 13.34
CA LEU A 6 0.74 -1.07 12.54
C LEU A 6 1.86 -1.12 11.49
N SER A 7 1.54 -1.56 10.29
CA SER A 7 2.44 -1.44 9.15
C SER A 7 2.21 -0.10 8.48
N LEU A 8 3.12 0.86 8.68
CA LEU A 8 3.25 2.02 7.81
C LEU A 8 4.05 1.60 6.57
N ALA A 9 3.50 0.74 5.79
CA ALA A 9 3.89 0.58 4.40
C ALA A 9 2.72 1.09 3.58
N ALA A 10 3.01 1.90 2.57
CA ALA A 10 2.09 2.35 1.55
C ALA A 10 0.80 1.55 1.51
N ALA A 11 -0.34 2.17 1.60
CA ALA A 11 -1.71 1.63 1.38
C ALA A 11 -1.87 0.11 1.14
N ALA A 12 -1.04 -0.72 1.70
CA ALA A 12 -1.32 -2.13 1.86
C ALA A 12 -2.27 -2.20 3.05
N LEU A 13 -3.56 -2.29 2.77
CA LEU A 13 -4.58 -2.65 3.73
C LEU A 13 -4.18 -3.94 4.43
N SER A 14 -3.35 -3.85 5.44
CA SER A 14 -3.18 -4.94 6.39
C SER A 14 -4.34 -4.84 7.37
N LEU A 15 -5.52 -5.27 6.92
CA LEU A 15 -6.57 -5.67 7.85
C LEU A 15 -5.97 -6.82 8.67
N ALA A 16 -5.44 -6.49 9.84
CA ALA A 16 -5.17 -7.51 10.82
C ALA A 16 -6.46 -8.31 10.96
N ALA A 17 -6.42 -9.61 10.63
CA ALA A 17 -7.55 -10.50 10.84
C ALA A 17 -7.89 -10.47 12.33
N SER A 18 -8.71 -9.49 12.73
CA SER A 18 -9.33 -9.45 14.03
C SER A 18 -10.42 -10.50 14.02
N THR A 19 -10.53 -11.25 15.11
CA THR A 19 -11.72 -12.05 15.39
C THR A 19 -12.87 -11.06 15.52
N VAL A 20 -13.59 -10.83 14.42
CA VAL A 20 -14.69 -9.88 14.33
C VAL A 20 -15.80 -10.37 15.22
N GLN A 21 -16.24 -9.54 16.10
CA GLN A 21 -17.40 -9.77 16.97
C GLN A 21 -18.37 -8.61 16.77
N ALA A 22 -19.28 -8.77 15.83
CA ALA A 22 -20.27 -7.82 15.31
C ALA A 22 -19.75 -6.91 14.17
N ASP A 23 -20.65 -6.44 13.32
CA ASP A 23 -20.35 -5.45 12.27
C ASP A 23 -19.72 -4.19 12.91
N GLU A 24 -18.54 -3.81 12.45
CA GLU A 24 -17.75 -2.73 13.03
C GLU A 24 -17.43 -1.66 11.99
N TRP A 25 -17.56 -0.41 12.39
CA TRP A 25 -17.08 0.74 11.65
C TRP A 25 -15.88 1.34 12.35
N SER A 26 -14.85 1.66 11.59
CA SER A 26 -13.67 2.37 12.08
C SER A 26 -13.28 3.49 11.14
N ALA A 27 -12.49 4.42 11.66
CA ALA A 27 -11.83 5.44 10.87
C ALA A 27 -10.34 5.44 11.23
N ASN A 28 -9.50 5.84 10.26
CA ASN A 28 -8.09 6.02 10.48
C ASN A 28 -7.64 7.39 10.02
N PHE A 29 -6.56 7.87 10.60
CA PHE A 29 -5.87 9.09 10.21
C PHE A 29 -4.37 8.88 10.34
N ALA A 30 -3.59 9.36 9.38
CA ALA A 30 -2.13 9.32 9.46
C ALA A 30 -1.48 10.59 8.91
N ALA A 31 -0.27 10.86 9.40
CA ALA A 31 0.61 11.87 8.85
C ALA A 31 2.04 11.31 8.78
N SER A 32 2.72 11.57 7.68
CA SER A 32 4.10 11.16 7.45
C SER A 32 4.89 12.25 6.74
N ASN A 33 6.22 12.14 6.80
CA ASN A 33 7.09 13.04 6.03
C ASN A 33 7.23 12.63 4.56
N ASN A 34 6.68 11.47 4.17
CA ASN A 34 6.69 10.96 2.80
C ASN A 34 5.64 9.86 2.67
N TYR A 35 4.90 9.83 1.56
CA TYR A 35 4.04 8.71 1.20
C TYR A 35 4.80 7.80 0.23
N ILE A 36 5.06 6.57 0.67
CA ILE A 36 5.75 5.56 -0.14
C ILE A 36 4.76 4.48 -0.55
N TRP A 37 4.66 4.20 -1.85
CA TRP A 37 3.93 3.09 -2.43
C TRP A 37 4.90 2.19 -3.21
N ARG A 38 5.05 0.93 -2.77
CA ARG A 38 5.95 -0.05 -3.39
C ARG A 38 7.37 0.49 -3.63
N GLY A 39 7.94 1.13 -2.59
CA GLY A 39 9.28 1.72 -2.61
C GLY A 39 9.38 3.12 -3.22
N LEU A 40 8.36 3.59 -3.92
CA LEU A 40 8.36 4.87 -4.63
C LEU A 40 7.58 5.95 -3.88
N THR A 41 8.09 7.18 -3.90
CA THR A 41 7.38 8.31 -3.31
C THR A 41 6.14 8.68 -4.14
N GLN A 42 5.03 8.92 -3.44
CA GLN A 42 3.78 9.41 -4.03
C GLN A 42 3.54 10.89 -3.70
N SER A 43 4.43 11.50 -2.92
CA SER A 43 4.29 12.88 -2.44
C SER A 43 5.53 13.73 -2.72
N ILE A 44 6.28 13.41 -3.79
CA ILE A 44 7.52 14.14 -4.19
C ILE A 44 8.51 14.31 -3.02
N ASN A 45 8.64 13.29 -2.17
CA ASN A 45 9.43 13.29 -0.93
C ASN A 45 8.99 14.35 0.09
N GLU A 46 7.74 14.81 0.02
CA GLU A 46 7.13 15.76 0.94
C GLU A 46 6.12 15.09 1.86
N SER A 47 5.59 15.86 2.83
CA SER A 47 4.67 15.34 3.83
C SER A 47 3.32 14.93 3.23
N ALA A 48 2.80 13.80 3.70
CA ALA A 48 1.48 13.32 3.37
C ALA A 48 0.57 13.27 4.60
N ILE A 49 -0.71 13.53 4.37
CA ILE A 49 -1.80 13.37 5.32
C ILE A 49 -2.82 12.46 4.68
N SER A 50 -3.21 11.41 5.39
CA SER A 50 -4.15 10.42 4.88
C SER A 50 -5.19 10.03 5.92
N GLY A 51 -6.26 9.42 5.47
CA GLY A 51 -7.28 8.87 6.35
C GLY A 51 -8.34 8.12 5.59
N GLY A 52 -9.08 7.28 6.31
CA GLY A 52 -10.08 6.41 5.72
C GLY A 52 -11.20 6.06 6.67
N ILE A 53 -12.21 5.38 6.14
CA ILE A 53 -13.33 4.80 6.87
C ILE A 53 -13.51 3.37 6.39
N ASP A 54 -13.60 2.45 7.33
CA ASP A 54 -13.69 1.03 7.10
C ASP A 54 -14.96 0.44 7.72
N PHE A 55 -15.53 -0.53 7.04
CA PHE A 55 -16.54 -1.43 7.54
C PHE A 55 -16.03 -2.86 7.50
N ALA A 56 -16.23 -3.60 8.57
CA ALA A 56 -15.92 -5.03 8.65
C ALA A 56 -17.12 -5.78 9.22
N SER A 57 -17.43 -6.96 8.64
CA SER A 57 -18.53 -7.82 9.02
C SER A 57 -18.05 -9.14 9.63
N ASP A 58 -18.84 -9.72 10.51
CA ASP A 58 -18.63 -11.06 11.08
C ASP A 58 -18.41 -12.16 10.04
N SER A 59 -18.90 -11.96 8.82
CA SER A 59 -18.72 -12.91 7.72
C SER A 59 -17.30 -12.91 7.14
N GLY A 60 -16.47 -11.95 7.54
CA GLY A 60 -15.17 -11.67 6.96
C GLY A 60 -15.23 -10.68 5.78
N PHE A 61 -16.44 -10.27 5.33
CA PHE A 61 -16.56 -9.20 4.35
C PHE A 61 -16.11 -7.88 4.94
N TYR A 62 -15.39 -7.09 4.15
CA TYR A 62 -15.05 -5.70 4.47
C TYR A 62 -15.17 -4.80 3.24
N ALA A 63 -15.37 -3.52 3.47
CA ALA A 63 -15.31 -2.48 2.47
C ALA A 63 -14.84 -1.18 3.11
N GLY A 64 -14.21 -0.33 2.34
CA GLY A 64 -13.73 0.95 2.89
C GLY A 64 -13.35 1.94 1.80
N THR A 65 -12.92 3.09 2.29
CA THR A 65 -12.38 4.18 1.48
C THR A 65 -11.21 4.80 2.21
N TRP A 66 -10.22 5.22 1.45
CA TRP A 66 -9.05 5.92 1.97
C TRP A 66 -8.66 7.05 1.02
N ALA A 67 -8.01 8.08 1.54
CA ALA A 67 -7.51 9.18 0.71
C ALA A 67 -6.20 9.75 1.28
N SER A 68 -5.35 10.26 0.39
CA SER A 68 -4.12 11.00 0.69
C SER A 68 -3.89 12.10 -0.31
N ASN A 69 -3.10 13.10 0.08
CA ASN A 69 -2.51 13.98 -0.91
C ASN A 69 -1.36 13.26 -1.64
N VAL A 70 -1.26 13.49 -2.93
CA VAL A 70 -0.18 13.01 -3.80
C VAL A 70 0.37 14.13 -4.66
N SER A 71 1.60 13.99 -5.13
CA SER A 71 2.24 14.87 -6.11
C SER A 71 3.48 14.17 -6.67
N TYR A 72 3.70 14.25 -7.97
CA TYR A 72 4.83 13.62 -8.66
C TYR A 72 5.76 14.65 -9.30
N ALA A 73 5.28 15.89 -9.49
CA ALA A 73 6.07 17.03 -9.97
C ALA A 73 5.46 18.35 -9.48
N ALA A 74 6.23 19.43 -9.54
CA ALA A 74 5.79 20.74 -9.03
C ALA A 74 4.54 21.34 -9.69
N ASP A 75 4.27 20.97 -10.94
CA ASP A 75 3.16 21.51 -11.77
C ASP A 75 2.37 20.36 -12.44
N ASP A 76 2.30 19.18 -11.80
CA ASP A 76 1.50 18.06 -12.31
C ASP A 76 -0.01 18.25 -12.05
N VAL A 77 -0.81 17.33 -12.56
CA VAL A 77 -2.27 17.34 -12.41
C VAL A 77 -2.76 16.61 -11.16
N TYR A 78 -1.85 15.96 -10.44
CA TYR A 78 -2.18 15.14 -9.28
C TYR A 78 -2.20 15.98 -8.00
N SER A 79 -3.25 15.86 -7.21
CA SER A 79 -3.35 16.49 -5.89
C SER A 79 -3.81 15.53 -4.80
N TYR A 80 -4.56 14.50 -5.18
CA TYR A 80 -5.06 13.48 -4.26
C TYR A 80 -5.08 12.08 -4.91
N GLU A 81 -5.05 11.08 -4.05
CA GLU A 81 -5.43 9.69 -4.31
C GLU A 81 -6.64 9.37 -3.45
N HIS A 82 -7.65 8.73 -4.01
CA HIS A 82 -8.84 8.29 -3.32
C HIS A 82 -9.15 6.84 -3.67
N ASP A 83 -9.03 5.97 -2.70
CA ASP A 83 -9.21 4.53 -2.84
C ASP A 83 -10.59 4.08 -2.43
N LEU A 84 -11.14 3.13 -3.18
CA LEU A 84 -12.33 2.37 -2.85
C LEU A 84 -11.99 0.88 -2.88
N TYR A 85 -12.31 0.15 -1.82
CA TYR A 85 -11.97 -1.26 -1.75
C TYR A 85 -13.06 -2.09 -1.08
N ALA A 86 -13.07 -3.37 -1.45
CA ALA A 86 -13.89 -4.37 -0.79
C ALA A 86 -13.23 -5.74 -0.92
N GLY A 87 -13.46 -6.61 0.06
CA GLY A 87 -12.87 -7.94 0.06
C GLY A 87 -13.42 -8.87 1.12
N PHE A 88 -12.75 -10.02 1.25
CA PHE A 88 -13.01 -11.03 2.27
C PHE A 88 -11.70 -11.45 2.91
N ALA A 89 -11.64 -11.34 4.23
CA ALA A 89 -10.52 -11.81 5.04
C ALA A 89 -10.98 -12.81 6.08
N GLY A 90 -10.09 -13.70 6.47
CA GLY A 90 -10.39 -14.69 7.50
C GLY A 90 -9.20 -15.54 7.88
N GLU A 91 -9.45 -16.54 8.72
CA GLU A 91 -8.45 -17.50 9.14
C GLU A 91 -9.00 -18.92 9.08
N ALA A 92 -8.20 -19.83 8.55
CA ALA A 92 -8.49 -21.26 8.55
C ALA A 92 -7.25 -22.07 8.90
N SER A 93 -7.33 -22.91 9.94
CA SER A 93 -6.23 -23.80 10.36
C SER A 93 -4.91 -23.08 10.69
N GLY A 94 -4.98 -21.87 11.22
CA GLY A 94 -3.81 -21.06 11.57
C GLY A 94 -3.13 -20.36 10.38
N ILE A 95 -3.81 -20.33 9.23
CA ILE A 95 -3.42 -19.58 8.04
C ILE A 95 -4.44 -18.45 7.86
N SER A 96 -4.01 -17.22 7.90
CA SER A 96 -4.83 -16.08 7.51
C SER A 96 -4.87 -15.94 6.00
N TYR A 97 -5.98 -15.40 5.48
CA TYR A 97 -6.14 -15.09 4.06
C TYR A 97 -6.90 -13.78 3.89
N ASP A 98 -6.61 -13.11 2.80
CA ASP A 98 -7.31 -11.91 2.35
C ASP A 98 -7.42 -11.95 0.81
N LEU A 99 -8.55 -11.53 0.29
CA LEU A 99 -8.81 -11.42 -1.16
C LEU A 99 -9.75 -10.26 -1.40
N GLY A 100 -9.39 -9.35 -2.30
CA GLY A 100 -10.22 -8.19 -2.57
C GLY A 100 -9.92 -7.50 -3.89
N TYR A 101 -10.61 -6.40 -4.06
CA TYR A 101 -10.43 -5.46 -5.16
C TYR A 101 -10.22 -4.08 -4.59
N LEU A 102 -9.24 -3.36 -5.12
CA LEU A 102 -8.89 -1.99 -4.77
C LEU A 102 -8.91 -1.14 -6.04
N TYR A 103 -9.64 -0.04 -6.02
CA TYR A 103 -9.71 0.95 -7.08
C TYR A 103 -9.05 2.23 -6.61
N TYR A 104 -8.04 2.65 -7.33
CA TYR A 104 -7.30 3.90 -7.15
C TYR A 104 -7.91 4.96 -8.06
N ASN A 105 -8.35 6.08 -7.49
CA ASN A 105 -8.93 7.20 -8.20
C ASN A 105 -8.14 8.48 -7.92
N TYR A 106 -7.80 9.18 -8.96
CA TYR A 106 -7.01 10.41 -8.95
C TYR A 106 -7.81 11.61 -9.47
N ASP A 107 -7.17 12.77 -9.58
CA ASP A 107 -7.76 13.94 -10.24
C ASP A 107 -8.16 13.61 -11.68
N ALA A 108 -9.34 14.07 -12.11
CA ALA A 108 -9.91 13.69 -13.41
C ALA A 108 -9.02 14.04 -14.62
N GLU A 109 -8.17 15.04 -14.49
CA GLU A 109 -7.22 15.43 -15.52
C GLU A 109 -6.03 14.48 -15.63
N ALA A 110 -5.84 13.60 -14.66
CA ALA A 110 -4.75 12.62 -14.66
C ALA A 110 -4.99 11.50 -15.68
N GLU A 111 -6.26 11.08 -15.88
CA GLU A 111 -6.67 10.00 -16.77
C GLU A 111 -5.88 8.70 -16.50
N PHE A 112 -5.64 8.39 -15.21
CA PHE A 112 -4.81 7.25 -14.77
C PHE A 112 -5.44 6.42 -13.65
N ASP A 113 -6.76 6.48 -13.51
CA ASP A 113 -7.47 5.61 -12.56
C ASP A 113 -7.25 4.14 -12.93
N PHE A 114 -7.08 3.31 -11.91
CA PHE A 114 -6.91 1.88 -12.12
C PHE A 114 -7.43 1.05 -10.95
N GLY A 115 -7.61 -0.24 -11.19
CA GLY A 115 -8.01 -1.19 -10.18
C GLY A 115 -7.14 -2.44 -10.16
N GLU A 116 -6.93 -2.97 -8.98
CA GLU A 116 -6.19 -4.21 -8.76
C GLU A 116 -7.05 -5.25 -8.05
N LEU A 117 -6.96 -6.51 -8.49
CA LEU A 117 -7.30 -7.65 -7.65
C LEU A 117 -6.09 -7.98 -6.79
N TYR A 118 -6.32 -8.16 -5.50
CA TYR A 118 -5.25 -8.58 -4.60
C TYR A 118 -5.63 -9.81 -3.80
N GLY A 119 -4.61 -10.55 -3.38
CA GLY A 119 -4.75 -11.66 -2.46
C GLY A 119 -3.51 -11.88 -1.63
N SER A 120 -3.68 -12.31 -0.39
CA SER A 120 -2.57 -12.68 0.48
C SER A 120 -2.88 -13.88 1.37
N ILE A 121 -1.81 -14.53 1.84
CA ILE A 121 -1.84 -15.55 2.88
C ILE A 121 -0.81 -15.25 3.96
N GLY A 122 -1.21 -15.44 5.23
CA GLY A 122 -0.33 -15.28 6.38
C GLY A 122 -0.06 -16.63 7.07
N ILE A 123 1.21 -16.93 7.34
CA ILE A 123 1.67 -18.15 8.01
C ILE A 123 2.66 -17.78 9.11
N GLY A 124 2.22 -17.81 10.36
CA GLY A 124 3.02 -17.35 11.48
C GLY A 124 3.40 -15.86 11.31
N PRO A 125 4.69 -15.49 11.31
CA PRO A 125 5.12 -14.10 11.15
C PRO A 125 5.26 -13.66 9.69
N PHE A 126 4.98 -14.53 8.72
CA PHE A 126 5.14 -14.24 7.29
C PHE A 126 3.81 -13.99 6.61
N THR A 127 3.78 -12.99 5.71
CA THR A 127 2.69 -12.75 4.74
C THR A 127 3.26 -12.84 3.34
N PHE A 128 2.52 -13.48 2.44
CA PHE A 128 2.82 -13.55 1.00
C PHE A 128 1.62 -12.99 0.26
N GLY A 129 1.84 -12.02 -0.61
CA GLY A 129 0.76 -11.37 -1.32
C GLY A 129 1.07 -11.15 -2.80
N LEU A 130 0.00 -10.97 -3.56
CA LEU A 130 0.00 -10.72 -4.99
C LEU A 130 -1.07 -9.68 -5.31
N ASN A 131 -0.70 -8.64 -6.05
CA ASN A 131 -1.63 -7.71 -6.68
C ASN A 131 -1.53 -7.87 -8.18
N VAL A 132 -2.64 -7.73 -8.87
CA VAL A 132 -2.77 -7.94 -10.31
C VAL A 132 -3.62 -6.81 -10.88
N LEU A 133 -3.10 -6.08 -11.88
CA LEU A 133 -3.89 -5.07 -12.60
C LEU A 133 -5.17 -5.71 -13.15
N ALA A 134 -6.31 -5.18 -12.76
CA ALA A 134 -7.61 -5.65 -13.20
C ALA A 134 -8.17 -4.81 -14.34
N ASN A 135 -8.02 -3.52 -14.28
CA ASN A 135 -8.45 -2.54 -15.27
C ASN A 135 -7.74 -1.19 -15.05
N THR A 136 -7.69 -0.38 -16.07
CA THR A 136 -7.29 1.03 -16.02
C THR A 136 -8.04 1.83 -17.05
N GLU A 137 -8.13 3.15 -16.87
CA GLU A 137 -8.59 4.08 -17.89
C GLU A 137 -7.45 4.64 -18.76
N ALA A 138 -6.19 4.42 -18.34
CA ALA A 138 -5.03 4.91 -19.05
C ALA A 138 -4.92 4.33 -20.45
N ASP A 139 -4.60 5.16 -21.42
CA ASP A 139 -4.36 4.75 -22.81
C ASP A 139 -2.99 4.07 -22.95
N GLU A 140 -2.98 2.94 -23.69
CA GLU A 140 -1.74 2.23 -24.01
C GLU A 140 -0.89 3.00 -25.02
N GLY A 141 0.38 3.18 -24.70
CA GLY A 141 1.38 3.65 -25.65
C GLY A 141 1.84 2.56 -26.62
N PRO A 142 2.64 2.91 -27.67
CA PRO A 142 3.14 1.93 -28.61
C PRO A 142 3.97 0.81 -27.97
N GLY A 143 3.45 -0.40 -28.00
CA GLY A 143 4.11 -1.61 -27.49
C GLY A 143 3.85 -1.88 -26.02
N GLN A 144 2.98 -1.12 -25.37
CA GLN A 144 2.50 -1.37 -24.01
C GLN A 144 1.26 -2.28 -24.01
N ASP A 145 1.09 -3.02 -22.93
CA ASP A 145 -0.10 -3.84 -22.66
C ASP A 145 -0.58 -3.58 -21.22
N PHE A 146 -1.78 -3.01 -21.09
CA PHE A 146 -2.43 -2.72 -19.81
C PHE A 146 -3.62 -3.65 -19.54
N GLY A 147 -3.66 -4.79 -20.24
CA GLY A 147 -4.67 -5.81 -20.07
C GLY A 147 -4.67 -6.43 -18.68
N PHE A 148 -5.74 -7.17 -18.39
CA PHE A 148 -5.86 -7.91 -17.15
C PHE A 148 -4.67 -8.84 -16.92
N GLY A 149 -3.97 -8.64 -15.80
CA GLY A 149 -2.85 -9.50 -15.40
C GLY A 149 -1.49 -9.13 -15.98
N GLU A 150 -1.42 -8.14 -16.87
CA GLU A 150 -0.16 -7.74 -17.51
C GLU A 150 0.75 -6.94 -16.57
N ALA A 151 0.20 -6.31 -15.53
CA ALA A 151 0.99 -5.76 -14.44
C ALA A 151 0.70 -6.49 -13.12
N THR A 152 1.78 -6.80 -12.39
CA THR A 152 1.69 -7.58 -11.15
C THR A 152 2.67 -7.04 -10.10
N TYR A 153 2.29 -7.19 -8.83
CA TYR A 153 3.17 -6.95 -7.69
C TYR A 153 3.10 -8.13 -6.73
N PHE A 154 4.20 -8.84 -6.58
CA PHE A 154 4.36 -9.92 -5.59
C PHE A 154 5.20 -9.44 -4.41
N TYR A 155 4.78 -9.74 -3.18
CA TYR A 155 5.51 -9.32 -1.99
C TYR A 155 5.56 -10.39 -0.90
N THR A 156 6.51 -10.22 -0.01
CA THR A 156 6.65 -10.99 1.22
C THR A 156 6.97 -10.04 2.37
N ASP A 157 6.20 -10.18 3.45
CA ASP A 157 6.43 -9.50 4.71
C ASP A 157 6.84 -10.50 5.80
N TYR A 158 7.69 -10.02 6.69
CA TYR A 158 7.93 -10.63 7.99
C TYR A 158 7.64 -9.60 9.06
N SER A 159 6.79 -9.94 10.03
CA SER A 159 6.45 -9.04 11.13
C SER A 159 6.49 -9.74 12.47
N THR A 160 6.98 -9.05 13.49
CA THR A 160 7.04 -9.57 14.85
C THR A 160 7.02 -8.43 15.86
N THR A 161 6.47 -8.70 17.04
CA THR A 161 6.53 -7.77 18.17
C THR A 161 7.67 -8.17 19.10
N ILE A 162 8.59 -7.26 19.36
CA ILE A 162 9.71 -7.44 20.28
C ILE A 162 9.45 -6.73 21.62
N GLY A 163 10.37 -6.85 22.56
CA GLY A 163 10.22 -6.39 23.94
C GLY A 163 9.54 -5.02 24.09
N ASN A 164 8.67 -4.90 25.09
CA ASN A 164 7.87 -3.70 25.39
C ASN A 164 6.88 -3.24 24.31
N GLY A 165 6.40 -4.16 23.43
CA GLY A 165 5.39 -3.85 22.42
C GLY A 165 5.94 -2.97 21.28
N VAL A 166 7.18 -3.19 20.88
CA VAL A 166 7.75 -2.60 19.67
C VAL A 166 7.53 -3.57 18.52
N ASP A 167 6.88 -3.12 17.48
CA ASP A 167 6.67 -3.88 16.25
C ASP A 167 7.87 -3.68 15.32
N LEU A 168 8.33 -4.79 14.72
CA LEU A 168 9.43 -4.84 13.77
C LEU A 168 8.92 -5.50 12.49
N GLY A 169 9.11 -4.83 11.36
CA GLY A 169 8.71 -5.30 10.03
C GLY A 169 9.88 -5.36 9.05
N PHE A 170 9.80 -6.32 8.14
CA PHE A 170 10.67 -6.43 6.97
C PHE A 170 9.78 -6.71 5.76
N HIS A 171 10.05 -6.05 4.67
CA HIS A 171 9.32 -6.17 3.43
C HIS A 171 10.28 -6.35 2.25
N ILE A 172 9.86 -7.15 1.28
CA ILE A 172 10.42 -7.21 -0.06
C ILE A 172 9.29 -7.43 -1.05
N GLY A 173 9.24 -6.60 -2.10
CA GLY A 173 8.28 -6.69 -3.17
C GLY A 173 8.94 -6.61 -4.53
N HIS A 174 8.26 -7.14 -5.55
CA HIS A 174 8.70 -7.07 -6.94
C HIS A 174 7.54 -6.67 -7.83
N HIS A 175 7.68 -5.54 -8.48
CA HIS A 175 6.73 -4.99 -9.44
C HIS A 175 7.13 -5.37 -10.86
N LYS A 176 6.15 -5.65 -11.72
CA LYS A 176 6.36 -6.03 -13.11
C LYS A 176 5.22 -5.54 -13.98
N GLY A 177 5.55 -5.14 -15.22
CA GLY A 177 4.60 -4.86 -16.29
C GLY A 177 4.63 -3.42 -16.79
N ASP A 178 4.15 -3.23 -18.02
CA ASP A 178 4.19 -1.95 -18.73
C ASP A 178 3.38 -0.84 -18.05
N PHE A 179 2.26 -1.20 -17.40
CA PHE A 179 1.48 -0.25 -16.62
C PHE A 179 2.27 0.34 -15.44
N SER A 180 3.09 -0.49 -14.76
CA SER A 180 3.97 -0.02 -13.70
C SER A 180 4.97 1.02 -14.21
N GLU A 181 5.53 0.80 -15.40
CA GLU A 181 6.43 1.77 -16.04
C GLU A 181 5.70 3.06 -16.40
N ALA A 182 4.52 2.97 -16.99
CA ALA A 182 3.74 4.13 -17.41
C ALA A 182 3.27 4.98 -16.22
N PHE A 183 2.79 4.34 -15.15
CA PHE A 183 2.29 5.03 -13.96
C PHE A 183 3.41 5.68 -13.13
N ASN A 184 4.50 4.97 -12.91
CA ASN A 184 5.57 5.43 -12.03
C ASN A 184 6.69 6.20 -12.76
N GLY A 185 6.74 6.15 -14.07
CA GLY A 185 7.84 6.75 -14.86
C GLY A 185 9.22 6.12 -14.62
N VAL A 186 9.25 4.88 -14.13
CA VAL A 186 10.46 4.09 -13.85
C VAL A 186 10.39 2.77 -14.61
N PRO A 187 11.50 2.01 -14.75
CA PRO A 187 11.45 0.68 -15.37
C PRO A 187 10.34 -0.21 -14.79
N GLY A 188 9.61 -0.91 -15.67
CA GLY A 188 8.45 -1.74 -15.30
C GLY A 188 8.77 -2.86 -14.32
N ASP A 189 9.98 -3.38 -14.35
CA ASP A 189 10.46 -4.45 -13.48
C ASP A 189 11.43 -3.89 -12.45
N TYR A 190 11.01 -3.80 -11.19
CA TYR A 190 11.88 -3.40 -10.07
C TYR A 190 11.50 -4.12 -8.78
N THR A 191 12.43 -4.11 -7.84
CA THR A 191 12.27 -4.67 -6.49
C THR A 191 12.40 -3.56 -5.47
N ASP A 192 11.45 -3.50 -4.55
CA ASP A 192 11.51 -2.64 -3.38
C ASP A 192 11.71 -3.46 -2.10
N TYR A 193 12.27 -2.82 -1.10
CA TYR A 193 12.49 -3.44 0.21
C TYR A 193 12.51 -2.39 1.32
N ASN A 194 12.01 -2.77 2.48
CA ASN A 194 12.06 -1.90 3.65
C ASN A 194 12.24 -2.65 4.97
N VAL A 195 12.65 -1.89 5.96
CA VAL A 195 12.65 -2.27 7.37
C VAL A 195 11.91 -1.20 8.15
N SER A 196 10.99 -1.61 9.01
CA SER A 196 10.18 -0.70 9.80
C SER A 196 10.18 -1.06 11.28
N ILE A 197 10.01 -0.06 12.11
CA ILE A 197 9.77 -0.20 13.53
C ILE A 197 8.61 0.72 13.94
N GLY A 198 7.72 0.23 14.80
CA GLY A 198 6.54 0.96 15.23
C GLY A 198 6.21 0.76 16.69
N LYS A 199 5.57 1.76 17.30
CA LYS A 199 5.01 1.68 18.65
C LYS A 199 4.04 2.81 18.91
N ASP A 200 2.88 2.48 19.52
CA ASP A 200 1.90 3.46 20.02
C ASP A 200 1.50 4.50 18.95
N GLY A 201 1.31 4.05 17.69
CA GLY A 201 1.00 4.90 16.54
C GLY A 201 2.22 5.55 15.86
N PHE A 202 3.36 5.63 16.52
CA PHE A 202 4.59 6.11 15.88
C PHE A 202 5.27 5.02 15.06
N SER A 203 5.84 5.41 13.94
CA SER A 203 6.60 4.52 13.08
C SER A 203 7.82 5.20 12.50
N PHE A 204 8.81 4.37 12.18
CA PHE A 204 9.99 4.74 11.42
C PHE A 204 10.28 3.62 10.42
N MET A 205 10.52 3.98 9.16
CA MET A 205 10.83 3.05 8.08
C MET A 205 12.04 3.54 7.31
N ILE A 206 12.89 2.60 6.92
CA ILE A 206 13.96 2.79 5.94
C ILE A 206 13.57 1.96 4.72
N THR A 207 13.44 2.59 3.58
CA THR A 207 13.04 1.95 2.32
C THR A 207 13.96 2.33 1.18
N SER A 208 14.07 1.45 0.19
CA SER A 208 14.82 1.67 -1.05
C SER A 208 14.31 0.71 -2.13
N THR A 209 14.80 0.90 -3.35
CA THR A 209 14.55 0.03 -4.50
C THR A 209 15.87 -0.45 -5.09
N ASN A 210 15.79 -1.33 -6.10
CA ASN A 210 16.93 -1.72 -6.91
C ASN A 210 17.03 -0.91 -8.23
N LEU A 211 16.31 0.20 -8.33
CA LEU A 211 16.41 1.10 -9.47
C LEU A 211 17.79 1.76 -9.48
N ASP A 212 18.31 1.99 -10.69
CA ASP A 212 19.47 2.83 -10.91
C ASP A 212 18.96 4.17 -11.43
N ASP A 213 19.35 5.29 -10.85
CA ASP A 213 19.12 6.68 -11.29
C ASP A 213 18.00 6.82 -12.36
N ALA A 214 16.82 6.34 -12.02
CA ALA A 214 15.66 6.27 -12.90
C ALA A 214 14.52 7.16 -12.40
N GLY A 215 13.88 7.84 -13.34
CA GLY A 215 12.79 8.76 -13.06
C GLY A 215 13.23 10.22 -12.90
N PRO A 216 12.31 11.12 -12.61
CA PRO A 216 12.62 12.54 -12.36
C PRO A 216 13.50 12.72 -11.12
N ASP A 217 14.52 13.58 -11.19
CA ASP A 217 15.44 13.89 -10.08
C ASP A 217 14.75 14.26 -8.75
N ALA A 218 13.56 14.85 -8.81
CA ALA A 218 12.79 15.22 -7.63
C ALA A 218 12.21 14.03 -6.86
N LEU A 219 12.12 12.86 -7.48
CA LEU A 219 11.56 11.65 -6.85
C LEU A 219 12.62 10.79 -6.17
N ASP A 220 13.89 10.86 -6.60
CA ASP A 220 15.04 10.13 -6.03
C ASP A 220 14.69 8.64 -5.78
N ASN A 221 14.11 7.97 -6.80
CA ASN A 221 13.53 6.64 -6.64
C ASN A 221 14.58 5.53 -6.44
N ASP A 222 15.84 5.80 -6.71
CA ASP A 222 17.02 4.95 -6.46
C ASP A 222 17.63 5.17 -5.05
N ASP A 223 17.30 6.27 -4.38
CA ASP A 223 17.87 6.63 -3.09
C ASP A 223 17.19 5.92 -1.90
N ILE A 224 17.94 5.80 -0.81
CA ILE A 224 17.40 5.35 0.48
C ILE A 224 16.53 6.46 1.09
N LYS A 225 15.28 6.12 1.41
CA LYS A 225 14.33 7.04 2.04
C LYS A 225 14.10 6.69 3.51
N PHE A 226 13.99 7.72 4.34
CA PHE A 226 13.68 7.63 5.76
C PHE A 226 12.28 8.20 6.00
N VAL A 227 11.36 7.36 6.45
CA VAL A 227 9.97 7.75 6.67
C VAL A 227 9.65 7.71 8.16
N VAL A 228 9.15 8.82 8.66
CA VAL A 228 8.60 8.95 10.03
C VAL A 228 7.13 9.24 9.91
N GLY A 229 6.30 8.51 10.65
CA GLY A 229 4.87 8.69 10.63
C GLY A 229 4.23 8.55 12.00
N TYR A 230 2.99 9.01 12.05
CA TYR A 230 2.08 8.77 13.16
C TYR A 230 0.70 8.44 12.62
N SER A 231 0.07 7.41 13.16
CA SER A 231 -1.28 7.01 12.82
C SER A 231 -2.17 6.88 14.05
N LEU A 232 -3.46 7.08 13.84
CA LEU A 232 -4.51 6.96 14.85
C LEU A 232 -5.68 6.19 14.27
N ASP A 233 -6.13 5.14 14.97
CA ASP A 233 -7.35 4.40 14.67
C ASP A 233 -8.46 4.83 15.64
N ILE A 234 -9.68 4.96 15.13
CA ILE A 234 -10.87 5.42 15.85
C ILE A 234 -11.98 4.39 15.63
N GLU A 235 -12.49 3.79 16.68
CA GLU A 235 -13.72 2.99 16.65
C GLU A 235 -14.93 3.93 16.58
N LEU A 236 -15.90 3.66 15.66
CA LEU A 236 -17.06 4.51 15.38
C LEU A 236 -18.37 3.92 15.91
#